data_4005ebb8ece75a63ef5c8c652c866ee5
#
_entry.id   4005ebb8ece75a63ef5c8c652c866ee5
#
_cell.length_a   1.000
_cell.length_b   1.000
_cell.length_c   1.000
_cell.angle_alpha   90.00
_cell.angle_beta   90.00
_cell.angle_gamma   90.00
#
_symmetry.space_group_name_H-M   'P 1'
#
loop_
_entity.id
_entity.type
_entity.pdbx_description
1 polymer ?
#
loop_
_entity_poly.entity_id
_entity_poly.type
_entity_poly.pdbx_seq_one_letter_code
_entity_poly.pdbx_strand_id
1 'polypeptide(L)'
;MAFNNIQFKKPFYPIKTHLRQHLKRFSRQAELSFTYEDLTRYNDLLPILDTDGQETLWYSVMYNPEENKTIRNELLKGYQLLLGSGHITRHLRVESIQYCSFGNSKPFRIKVVNEINDNHDYYYVKRADASRIYGLELEEIFSPDKVSFLVSGNTLIEEHIVGIPCDEFIKKNKGIKIENRLRFAKEFVKFNERCFTRLLGDMRAYNFVVEITQDFDTVQYRIRAIDFDQQSYEGRKSIYLPQYFKDNVALVDLATEMLSLDVAEQYTREEHDAMRKRYSANHVRFRSLISRMRKDRISTRENVETLKRELGKHHKDPSFMLLTNMADILVKHLEHQLAK
;
A
#
# COMPACT_ATOMS: atom_id res chain seq x y z
N MET A 1 -22.96 -19.99 8.13
CA MET A 1 -21.79 -20.00 9.04
C MET A 1 -21.60 -18.59 9.56
N ALA A 2 -21.46 -18.39 10.87
CA ALA A 2 -21.36 -17.08 11.47
C ALA A 2 -20.03 -16.42 10.99
N PHE A 3 -20.14 -15.30 10.30
CA PHE A 3 -19.00 -14.44 10.02
C PHE A 3 -18.40 -14.02 11.37
N ASN A 4 -17.27 -14.58 11.73
CA ASN A 4 -16.52 -14.14 12.89
C ASN A 4 -16.32 -12.65 12.76
N ASN A 5 -16.74 -11.89 13.76
CA ASN A 5 -16.53 -10.45 13.86
C ASN A 5 -15.08 -10.12 13.54
N ILE A 6 -14.82 -9.62 12.33
CA ILE A 6 -13.50 -9.17 11.92
C ILE A 6 -13.21 -7.95 12.79
N GLN A 7 -12.39 -8.15 13.79
CA GLN A 7 -11.95 -7.08 14.66
C GLN A 7 -11.08 -6.13 13.82
N PHE A 8 -11.56 -4.89 13.62
CA PHE A 8 -10.77 -3.88 12.90
C PHE A 8 -9.42 -3.72 13.57
N LYS A 9 -8.35 -3.85 12.80
CA LYS A 9 -6.98 -3.75 13.31
C LYS A 9 -6.65 -2.34 13.84
N LYS A 10 -7.34 -1.30 13.35
CA LYS A 10 -7.21 0.08 13.79
C LYS A 10 -8.50 0.87 13.57
N PRO A 11 -8.69 2.02 14.27
CA PRO A 11 -9.75 2.96 13.97
C PRO A 11 -9.58 3.60 12.59
N PHE A 12 -10.69 4.06 12.02
CA PHE A 12 -10.69 4.88 10.83
C PHE A 12 -10.34 6.34 11.19
N TYR A 13 -9.41 6.94 10.44
CA TYR A 13 -9.00 8.33 10.59
C TYR A 13 -9.45 9.17 9.40
N PRO A 14 -10.41 10.10 9.59
CA PRO A 14 -10.94 10.89 8.47
C PRO A 14 -9.90 11.87 7.94
N ILE A 15 -9.98 12.15 6.64
CA ILE A 15 -9.15 13.17 5.99
C ILE A 15 -9.65 14.56 6.36
N LYS A 16 -8.83 15.32 7.09
CA LYS A 16 -9.13 16.69 7.49
C LYS A 16 -8.72 17.73 6.43
N THR A 17 -9.22 18.95 6.58
CA THR A 17 -8.99 20.07 5.64
C THR A 17 -7.52 20.31 5.32
N HIS A 18 -6.64 20.25 6.33
CA HIS A 18 -5.21 20.50 6.12
C HIS A 18 -4.53 19.41 5.26
N LEU A 19 -4.94 18.12 5.37
CA LEU A 19 -4.44 17.07 4.49
C LEU A 19 -5.00 17.24 3.07
N ARG A 20 -6.28 17.65 2.91
CA ARG A 20 -6.86 17.98 1.60
C ARG A 20 -6.09 19.10 0.90
N GLN A 21 -5.66 20.15 1.62
CA GLN A 21 -4.82 21.21 1.07
C GLN A 21 -3.48 20.69 0.52
N HIS A 22 -2.88 19.70 1.20
CA HIS A 22 -1.67 19.03 0.70
C HIS A 22 -1.98 18.26 -0.58
N LEU A 23 -3.02 17.43 -0.58
CA LEU A 23 -3.43 16.64 -1.74
C LEU A 23 -3.73 17.52 -2.96
N LYS A 24 -4.44 18.63 -2.77
CA LYS A 24 -4.69 19.61 -3.84
C LYS A 24 -3.39 20.19 -4.41
N ARG A 25 -2.44 20.57 -3.54
CA ARG A 25 -1.15 21.11 -3.94
C ARG A 25 -0.34 20.17 -4.82
N PHE A 26 -0.45 18.87 -4.58
CA PHE A 26 0.31 17.84 -5.30
C PHE A 26 -0.54 17.03 -6.29
N SER A 27 -1.66 17.60 -6.75
CA SER A 27 -2.54 17.04 -7.78
C SER A 27 -3.06 15.63 -7.43
N ARG A 28 -3.30 15.39 -6.14
CA ARG A 28 -3.88 14.13 -5.63
C ARG A 28 -5.36 14.28 -5.25
N GLN A 29 -5.92 15.47 -5.36
CA GLN A 29 -7.35 15.72 -5.17
C GLN A 29 -8.04 15.87 -6.53
N ALA A 30 -9.14 15.14 -6.70
CA ALA A 30 -10.00 15.21 -7.88
C ALA A 30 -11.47 15.42 -7.46
N GLU A 31 -12.31 15.77 -8.42
CA GLU A 31 -13.76 15.73 -8.27
C GLU A 31 -14.28 14.49 -9.00
N LEU A 32 -14.73 13.51 -8.23
CA LEU A 32 -15.41 12.32 -8.73
C LEU A 32 -16.92 12.56 -8.67
N SER A 33 -17.63 12.05 -9.64
CA SER A 33 -19.09 12.10 -9.70
C SER A 33 -19.79 10.99 -8.88
N PHE A 34 -19.00 10.15 -8.22
CA PHE A 34 -19.47 9.09 -7.31
C PHE A 34 -18.68 9.10 -6.02
N THR A 35 -19.24 8.48 -4.98
CA THR A 35 -18.62 8.28 -3.68
C THR A 35 -18.45 6.79 -3.39
N TYR A 36 -17.60 6.45 -2.41
CA TYR A 36 -17.51 5.08 -1.89
C TYR A 36 -18.86 4.59 -1.36
N GLU A 37 -19.62 5.47 -0.71
CA GLU A 37 -20.92 5.19 -0.14
C GLU A 37 -21.97 4.86 -1.23
N ASP A 38 -21.87 5.47 -2.41
CA ASP A 38 -22.75 5.14 -3.55
C ASP A 38 -22.54 3.69 -4.00
N LEU A 39 -21.30 3.22 -4.01
CA LEU A 39 -21.01 1.84 -4.36
C LEU A 39 -21.51 0.83 -3.34
N THR A 40 -21.76 1.25 -2.10
CA THR A 40 -22.31 0.36 -1.06
C THR A 40 -23.83 0.17 -1.14
N ARG A 41 -24.53 0.88 -2.06
CA ARG A 41 -25.99 0.77 -2.28
C ARG A 41 -26.36 -0.35 -3.24
N TYR A 42 -25.64 -1.46 -3.17
CA TYR A 42 -25.93 -2.62 -4.00
C TYR A 42 -27.16 -3.38 -3.49
N ASN A 43 -27.82 -4.09 -4.41
CA ASN A 43 -28.98 -4.91 -4.11
C ASN A 43 -28.56 -6.29 -3.58
N ASP A 44 -27.50 -6.88 -4.17
CA ASP A 44 -27.06 -8.22 -3.83
C ASP A 44 -25.55 -8.39 -4.05
N LEU A 45 -24.99 -9.41 -3.40
CA LEU A 45 -23.60 -9.83 -3.50
C LEU A 45 -23.52 -11.31 -3.84
N LEU A 46 -22.94 -11.64 -4.98
CA LEU A 46 -22.72 -13.02 -5.40
C LEU A 46 -21.26 -13.42 -5.10
N PRO A 47 -21.02 -14.53 -4.37
CA PRO A 47 -19.67 -14.98 -4.07
C PRO A 47 -18.91 -15.31 -5.36
N ILE A 48 -17.64 -14.94 -5.42
CA ILE A 48 -16.72 -15.32 -6.49
C ILE A 48 -15.98 -16.56 -6.05
N LEU A 49 -16.09 -17.63 -6.85
CA LEU A 49 -15.42 -18.88 -6.59
C LEU A 49 -14.02 -18.88 -7.20
N ASP A 50 -13.08 -19.58 -6.56
CA ASP A 50 -11.78 -19.87 -7.14
C ASP A 50 -11.84 -21.05 -8.14
N THR A 51 -10.68 -21.47 -8.66
CA THR A 51 -10.56 -22.59 -9.61
C THR A 51 -10.99 -23.95 -9.01
N ASP A 52 -10.99 -24.05 -7.70
CA ASP A 52 -11.37 -25.28 -6.96
C ASP A 52 -12.83 -25.23 -6.50
N GLY A 53 -13.57 -24.19 -6.91
CA GLY A 53 -14.97 -23.99 -6.55
C GLY A 53 -15.20 -23.51 -5.12
N GLN A 54 -14.16 -23.02 -4.42
CA GLN A 54 -14.27 -22.46 -3.07
C GLN A 54 -14.56 -20.97 -3.12
N GLU A 55 -15.35 -20.50 -2.17
CA GLU A 55 -15.63 -19.06 -2.04
C GLU A 55 -14.37 -18.26 -1.72
N THR A 56 -14.11 -17.23 -2.52
CA THR A 56 -13.05 -16.28 -2.27
C THR A 56 -13.51 -15.18 -1.29
N LEU A 57 -12.63 -14.25 -0.94
CA LEU A 57 -13.00 -13.06 -0.15
C LEU A 57 -13.72 -11.97 -0.99
N TRP A 58 -13.94 -12.23 -2.28
CA TRP A 58 -14.53 -11.29 -3.22
C TRP A 58 -15.94 -11.68 -3.60
N TYR A 59 -16.79 -10.67 -3.78
CA TYR A 59 -18.17 -10.80 -4.20
C TYR A 59 -18.40 -9.96 -5.46
N SER A 60 -19.12 -10.48 -6.44
CA SER A 60 -19.64 -9.71 -7.56
C SER A 60 -20.80 -8.86 -7.08
N VAL A 61 -20.78 -7.57 -7.39
CA VAL A 61 -21.77 -6.59 -6.92
C VAL A 61 -22.87 -6.45 -7.93
N MET A 62 -24.12 -6.53 -7.46
CA MET A 62 -25.33 -6.39 -8.28
C MET A 62 -26.08 -5.11 -7.90
N TYR A 63 -26.30 -4.24 -8.90
CA TYR A 63 -27.13 -3.04 -8.79
C TYR A 63 -28.39 -3.18 -9.62
N ASN A 64 -29.40 -2.34 -9.35
CA ASN A 64 -30.54 -2.19 -10.25
C ASN A 64 -30.07 -1.81 -11.66
N PRO A 65 -30.72 -2.26 -12.74
CA PRO A 65 -30.28 -2.05 -14.12
C PRO A 65 -30.01 -0.57 -14.48
N GLU A 66 -30.86 0.36 -14.04
CA GLU A 66 -30.68 1.79 -14.29
C GLU A 66 -29.49 2.38 -13.55
N GLU A 67 -29.33 2.06 -12.26
CA GLU A 67 -28.21 2.47 -11.43
C GLU A 67 -26.91 1.87 -11.92
N ASN A 68 -26.91 0.60 -12.34
CA ASN A 68 -25.75 -0.12 -12.84
C ASN A 68 -25.10 0.60 -14.03
N LYS A 69 -25.90 1.07 -14.98
CA LYS A 69 -25.39 1.82 -16.14
C LYS A 69 -24.74 3.13 -15.72
N THR A 70 -25.40 3.86 -14.83
CA THR A 70 -24.89 5.15 -14.31
C THR A 70 -23.59 4.96 -13.54
N ILE A 71 -23.55 4.03 -12.58
CA ILE A 71 -22.38 3.72 -11.76
C ILE A 71 -21.19 3.31 -12.62
N ARG A 72 -21.38 2.44 -13.63
CA ARG A 72 -20.28 2.01 -14.52
C ARG A 72 -19.72 3.18 -15.33
N ASN A 73 -20.54 4.08 -15.81
CA ASN A 73 -20.08 5.26 -16.53
C ASN A 73 -19.27 6.20 -15.62
N GLU A 74 -19.72 6.41 -14.38
CA GLU A 74 -19.03 7.27 -13.43
C GLU A 74 -17.70 6.64 -12.97
N LEU A 75 -17.67 5.33 -12.75
CA LEU A 75 -16.45 4.60 -12.45
C LEU A 75 -15.43 4.66 -13.60
N LEU A 76 -15.89 4.61 -14.86
CA LEU A 76 -15.03 4.77 -16.02
C LEU A 76 -14.39 6.16 -16.08
N LYS A 77 -15.15 7.22 -15.78
CA LYS A 77 -14.60 8.59 -15.67
C LYS A 77 -13.54 8.67 -14.55
N GLY A 78 -13.82 8.05 -13.40
CA GLY A 78 -12.84 7.96 -12.30
C GLY A 78 -11.52 7.29 -12.72
N TYR A 79 -11.59 6.21 -13.47
CA TYR A 79 -10.44 5.53 -14.03
C TYR A 79 -9.64 6.42 -15.00
N GLN A 80 -10.33 7.14 -15.89
CA GLN A 80 -9.70 8.08 -16.82
C GLN A 80 -8.95 9.21 -16.10
N LEU A 81 -9.52 9.73 -15.02
CA LEU A 81 -8.85 10.71 -14.16
C LEU A 81 -7.60 10.13 -13.49
N LEU A 82 -7.69 8.88 -13.01
CA LEU A 82 -6.56 8.19 -12.37
C LEU A 82 -5.38 8.00 -13.32
N LEU A 83 -5.65 7.70 -14.59
CA LEU A 83 -4.62 7.56 -15.63
C LEU A 83 -4.01 8.91 -16.05
N GLY A 84 -4.60 10.04 -15.64
CA GLY A 84 -4.17 11.38 -16.09
C GLY A 84 -4.36 11.61 -17.59
N SER A 85 -5.06 10.71 -18.27
CA SER A 85 -5.37 10.82 -19.68
C SER A 85 -6.57 11.75 -19.87
N GLY A 86 -6.33 12.99 -20.26
CA GLY A 86 -7.38 13.91 -20.71
C GLY A 86 -8.11 13.45 -22.00
N HIS A 87 -7.73 12.30 -22.53
CA HIS A 87 -8.33 11.68 -23.70
C HIS A 87 -9.39 10.67 -23.27
N ILE A 88 -10.64 10.93 -23.71
CA ILE A 88 -11.75 9.97 -23.63
C ILE A 88 -11.34 8.77 -24.50
N THR A 89 -10.91 7.68 -23.88
CA THR A 89 -10.68 6.41 -24.57
C THR A 89 -12.06 5.81 -24.85
N ARG A 90 -12.54 5.99 -26.07
CA ARG A 90 -13.90 5.62 -26.53
C ARG A 90 -14.21 4.11 -26.47
N HIS A 91 -13.17 3.32 -26.17
CA HIS A 91 -13.24 1.86 -26.25
C HIS A 91 -13.10 1.17 -24.90
N LEU A 92 -13.18 1.92 -23.80
CA LEU A 92 -13.13 1.36 -22.47
C LEU A 92 -14.53 1.18 -21.88
N ARG A 93 -14.75 0.05 -21.23
CA ARG A 93 -15.95 -0.19 -20.42
C ARG A 93 -15.59 -0.81 -19.08
N VAL A 94 -16.38 -0.54 -18.06
CA VAL A 94 -16.34 -1.28 -16.81
C VAL A 94 -17.00 -2.64 -17.03
N GLU A 95 -16.24 -3.71 -16.87
CA GLU A 95 -16.74 -5.07 -17.05
C GLU A 95 -17.32 -5.65 -15.77
N SER A 96 -16.62 -5.49 -14.63
CA SER A 96 -17.10 -5.99 -13.35
C SER A 96 -16.79 -5.04 -12.20
N ILE A 97 -17.63 -5.09 -11.19
CA ILE A 97 -17.48 -4.42 -9.91
C ILE A 97 -17.48 -5.50 -8.85
N GLN A 98 -16.41 -5.60 -8.07
CA GLN A 98 -16.23 -6.64 -7.07
C GLN A 98 -15.98 -6.00 -5.71
N TYR A 99 -16.58 -6.53 -4.68
CA TYR A 99 -16.45 -6.06 -3.31
C TYR A 99 -15.70 -7.06 -2.46
N CYS A 100 -14.72 -6.60 -1.67
CA CYS A 100 -14.04 -7.44 -0.70
C CYS A 100 -14.61 -7.18 0.70
N SER A 101 -15.19 -8.20 1.31
CA SER A 101 -15.75 -8.11 2.67
C SER A 101 -14.68 -8.12 3.77
N PHE A 102 -13.44 -8.44 3.41
CA PHE A 102 -12.31 -8.58 4.33
C PHE A 102 -11.47 -7.30 4.41
N GLY A 103 -10.84 -7.08 5.56
CA GLY A 103 -9.90 -5.99 5.80
C GLY A 103 -10.58 -4.68 6.24
N ASN A 104 -9.75 -3.69 6.63
CA ASN A 104 -10.21 -2.40 7.17
C ASN A 104 -10.86 -1.52 6.10
N SER A 105 -10.32 -1.54 4.88
CA SER A 105 -10.74 -0.62 3.80
C SER A 105 -11.93 -1.12 2.99
N LYS A 106 -12.29 -2.42 3.10
CA LYS A 106 -13.39 -3.06 2.35
C LYS A 106 -13.47 -2.56 0.90
N PRO A 107 -12.44 -2.81 0.09
CA PRO A 107 -12.31 -2.21 -1.23
C PRO A 107 -13.31 -2.75 -2.24
N PHE A 108 -13.73 -1.88 -3.16
CA PHE A 108 -14.25 -2.31 -4.45
C PHE A 108 -13.09 -2.43 -5.44
N ARG A 109 -13.02 -3.55 -6.18
CA ARG A 109 -12.12 -3.75 -7.31
C ARG A 109 -12.92 -3.62 -8.60
N ILE A 110 -12.47 -2.71 -9.45
CA ILE A 110 -13.17 -2.38 -10.70
C ILE A 110 -12.34 -2.90 -11.85
N LYS A 111 -12.93 -3.75 -12.69
CA LYS A 111 -12.31 -4.24 -13.93
C LYS A 111 -12.71 -3.36 -15.10
N VAL A 112 -11.74 -2.78 -15.77
CA VAL A 112 -11.92 -1.99 -16.99
C VAL A 112 -11.34 -2.76 -18.16
N VAL A 113 -12.09 -2.90 -19.23
CA VAL A 113 -11.70 -3.65 -20.45
C VAL A 113 -11.68 -2.71 -21.63
N ASN A 114 -10.68 -2.88 -22.47
CA ASN A 114 -10.60 -2.24 -23.78
C ASN A 114 -11.27 -3.12 -24.84
N GLU A 115 -12.38 -2.65 -25.41
CA GLU A 115 -13.21 -3.41 -26.37
C GLU A 115 -12.54 -3.68 -27.71
N ILE A 116 -11.38 -3.04 -28.01
CA ILE A 116 -10.66 -3.27 -29.28
C ILE A 116 -9.74 -4.48 -29.20
N ASN A 117 -9.06 -4.66 -28.06
CA ASN A 117 -7.97 -5.64 -27.92
C ASN A 117 -8.14 -6.58 -26.72
N ASP A 118 -9.27 -6.53 -26.04
CA ASP A 118 -9.62 -7.29 -24.83
C ASP A 118 -8.63 -7.15 -23.67
N ASN A 119 -7.67 -6.22 -23.75
CA ASN A 119 -6.82 -5.90 -22.62
C ASN A 119 -7.65 -5.33 -21.48
N HIS A 120 -7.28 -5.69 -20.28
CA HIS A 120 -7.98 -5.21 -19.10
C HIS A 120 -7.02 -4.69 -18.04
N ASP A 121 -7.54 -3.81 -17.24
CA ASP A 121 -6.88 -3.25 -16.08
C ASP A 121 -7.82 -3.24 -14.87
N TYR A 122 -7.24 -3.07 -13.69
CA TYR A 122 -7.99 -2.97 -12.45
C TYR A 122 -7.64 -1.68 -11.72
N TYR A 123 -8.58 -1.17 -10.97
CA TYR A 123 -8.32 -0.17 -9.94
C TYR A 123 -9.22 -0.40 -8.74
N TYR A 124 -8.88 0.23 -7.63
CA TYR A 124 -9.63 0.09 -6.38
C TYR A 124 -10.33 1.37 -6.00
N VAL A 125 -11.56 1.22 -5.47
CA VAL A 125 -12.29 2.29 -4.79
C VAL A 125 -12.39 1.91 -3.31
N LYS A 126 -11.94 2.81 -2.44
CA LYS A 126 -11.84 2.60 -1.00
C LYS A 126 -12.39 3.80 -0.24
N ARG A 127 -12.77 3.60 1.00
CA ARG A 127 -12.97 4.71 1.92
C ARG A 127 -11.63 5.34 2.26
N ALA A 128 -11.52 6.65 2.12
CA ALA A 128 -10.26 7.35 2.29
C ALA A 128 -9.91 7.51 3.77
N ASP A 129 -8.88 6.80 4.23
CA ASP A 129 -8.31 6.85 5.58
C ASP A 129 -7.01 7.67 5.59
N ALA A 130 -6.84 8.57 6.57
CA ALA A 130 -5.68 9.46 6.62
C ALA A 130 -4.35 8.70 6.76
N SER A 131 -4.27 7.60 7.54
CA SER A 131 -3.04 6.80 7.62
C SER A 131 -2.64 6.26 6.28
N ARG A 132 -3.62 5.70 5.51
CA ARG A 132 -3.37 5.18 4.18
C ARG A 132 -2.85 6.26 3.23
N ILE A 133 -3.44 7.46 3.29
CA ILE A 133 -2.99 8.60 2.46
C ILE A 133 -1.57 9.01 2.83
N TYR A 134 -1.22 9.08 4.12
CA TYR A 134 0.16 9.33 4.53
C TYR A 134 1.10 8.24 4.03
N GLY A 135 0.68 6.98 4.04
CA GLY A 135 1.46 5.86 3.51
C GLY A 135 1.72 5.98 2.00
N LEU A 136 0.68 6.27 1.20
CA LEU A 136 0.79 6.47 -0.24
C LEU A 136 1.68 7.67 -0.60
N GLU A 137 1.58 8.77 0.15
CA GLU A 137 2.45 9.93 -0.03
C GLU A 137 3.92 9.65 0.36
N LEU A 138 4.15 8.86 1.40
CA LEU A 138 5.50 8.42 1.77
C LEU A 138 6.07 7.40 0.77
N GLU A 139 5.21 6.55 0.18
CA GLU A 139 5.59 5.70 -0.96
C GLU A 139 6.10 6.52 -2.12
N GLU A 140 5.36 7.55 -2.54
CA GLU A 140 5.75 8.48 -3.60
C GLU A 140 7.10 9.16 -3.35
N ILE A 141 7.41 9.46 -2.08
CA ILE A 141 8.63 10.19 -1.70
C ILE A 141 9.84 9.26 -1.61
N PHE A 142 9.70 8.07 -1.06
CA PHE A 142 10.83 7.21 -0.68
C PHE A 142 11.00 5.96 -1.53
N SER A 143 9.93 5.46 -2.17
CA SER A 143 9.99 4.22 -2.97
C SER A 143 10.43 4.47 -4.41
N PRO A 144 11.06 3.49 -5.08
CA PRO A 144 11.29 3.54 -6.52
C PRO A 144 9.98 3.44 -7.31
N ASP A 145 8.98 2.76 -6.74
CA ASP A 145 7.74 2.40 -7.41
C ASP A 145 6.61 3.27 -6.86
N LYS A 146 6.09 4.14 -7.72
CA LYS A 146 5.00 5.05 -7.36
C LYS A 146 3.65 4.33 -7.48
N VAL A 147 2.69 4.79 -6.70
CA VAL A 147 1.30 4.34 -6.77
C VAL A 147 0.43 5.51 -7.18
N SER A 148 -0.30 5.36 -8.29
CA SER A 148 -1.26 6.37 -8.73
C SER A 148 -2.50 6.30 -7.85
N PHE A 149 -2.89 7.43 -7.30
CA PHE A 149 -4.12 7.54 -6.51
C PHE A 149 -4.70 8.95 -6.58
N LEU A 150 -6.01 9.04 -6.38
CA LEU A 150 -6.74 10.30 -6.25
C LEU A 150 -7.75 10.22 -5.11
N VAL A 151 -8.00 11.37 -4.49
CA VAL A 151 -8.96 11.50 -3.38
C VAL A 151 -10.04 12.49 -3.78
N SER A 152 -11.31 12.10 -3.58
CA SER A 152 -12.48 12.97 -3.70
C SER A 152 -13.35 12.82 -2.47
N GLY A 153 -13.53 13.89 -1.70
CA GLY A 153 -14.29 13.75 -0.46
C GLY A 153 -13.70 12.67 0.46
N ASN A 154 -14.48 11.66 0.78
CA ASN A 154 -14.08 10.49 1.57
C ASN A 154 -13.81 9.25 0.70
N THR A 155 -13.72 9.43 -0.60
CA THR A 155 -13.45 8.37 -1.57
C THR A 155 -12.00 8.43 -2.02
N LEU A 156 -11.33 7.30 -2.00
CA LEU A 156 -9.99 7.09 -2.52
C LEU A 156 -10.09 6.14 -3.70
N ILE A 157 -9.49 6.50 -4.83
CA ILE A 157 -9.25 5.60 -5.95
C ILE A 157 -7.75 5.36 -6.07
N GLU A 158 -7.36 4.10 -6.28
CA GLU A 158 -5.96 3.66 -6.39
C GLU A 158 -5.79 2.73 -7.58
N GLU A 159 -4.65 2.83 -8.25
CA GLU A 159 -4.28 1.84 -9.26
C GLU A 159 -4.12 0.45 -8.64
N HIS A 160 -4.32 -0.57 -9.47
CA HIS A 160 -3.95 -1.94 -9.14
C HIS A 160 -2.46 -2.13 -9.35
N ILE A 161 -1.76 -2.53 -8.31
CA ILE A 161 -0.34 -2.89 -8.39
C ILE A 161 -0.25 -4.32 -8.93
N VAL A 162 0.25 -4.45 -10.14
CA VAL A 162 0.39 -5.75 -10.82
C VAL A 162 1.46 -6.58 -10.12
N GLY A 163 1.16 -7.86 -9.87
CA GLY A 163 2.08 -8.80 -9.26
C GLY A 163 1.35 -9.98 -8.63
N ILE A 164 2.10 -10.97 -8.21
CA ILE A 164 1.57 -12.14 -7.49
C ILE A 164 1.63 -11.83 -5.98
N PRO A 165 0.52 -11.94 -5.22
CA PRO A 165 0.57 -11.88 -3.76
C PRO A 165 1.67 -12.78 -3.23
N CYS A 166 2.52 -12.27 -2.33
CA CYS A 166 3.73 -12.99 -1.97
C CYS A 166 3.46 -14.30 -1.24
N ASP A 167 2.36 -14.41 -0.50
CA ASP A 167 1.95 -15.68 0.12
C ASP A 167 1.59 -16.75 -0.93
N GLU A 168 0.93 -16.35 -2.04
CA GLU A 168 0.69 -17.23 -3.19
C GLU A 168 1.98 -17.56 -3.94
N PHE A 169 2.86 -16.57 -4.09
CA PHE A 169 4.16 -16.76 -4.72
C PHE A 169 5.00 -17.80 -3.96
N ILE A 170 5.06 -17.72 -2.63
CA ILE A 170 5.75 -18.69 -1.78
C ILE A 170 5.13 -20.09 -1.92
N LYS A 171 3.80 -20.18 -1.91
CA LYS A 171 3.08 -21.48 -2.06
C LYS A 171 3.36 -22.13 -3.41
N LYS A 172 3.25 -21.35 -4.50
CA LYS A 172 3.48 -21.86 -5.88
C LYS A 172 4.92 -22.31 -6.12
N ASN A 173 5.90 -21.66 -5.49
CA ASN A 173 7.32 -21.92 -5.71
C ASN A 173 7.95 -22.85 -4.64
N LYS A 174 7.16 -23.59 -3.86
CA LYS A 174 7.60 -24.62 -2.89
C LYS A 174 8.89 -24.26 -2.14
N GLY A 175 8.86 -23.19 -1.33
CA GLY A 175 10.03 -22.72 -0.58
C GLY A 175 11.02 -21.92 -1.44
N ILE A 176 10.51 -21.18 -2.41
CA ILE A 176 11.24 -20.23 -3.26
C ILE A 176 12.36 -20.89 -4.10
N LYS A 177 12.00 -21.97 -4.79
CA LYS A 177 12.80 -22.56 -5.86
C LYS A 177 12.52 -21.81 -7.17
N ILE A 178 13.19 -20.68 -7.35
CA ILE A 178 13.03 -19.76 -8.49
C ILE A 178 14.38 -19.50 -9.15
N GLU A 179 14.34 -19.00 -10.38
CA GLU A 179 15.54 -18.42 -10.99
C GLU A 179 16.00 -17.19 -10.21
N ASN A 180 17.29 -16.95 -10.21
CA ASN A 180 17.88 -15.74 -9.66
C ASN A 180 17.54 -15.46 -8.17
N ARG A 181 17.62 -16.48 -7.33
CA ARG A 181 17.35 -16.44 -5.88
C ARG A 181 18.10 -15.30 -5.18
N LEU A 182 19.34 -15.03 -5.60
CA LEU A 182 20.16 -13.95 -5.03
C LEU A 182 19.51 -12.57 -5.25
N ARG A 183 18.98 -12.31 -6.44
CA ARG A 183 18.28 -11.04 -6.73
C ARG A 183 17.02 -10.88 -5.89
N PHE A 184 16.27 -11.95 -5.72
CA PHE A 184 15.06 -11.93 -4.91
C PHE A 184 15.38 -11.70 -3.42
N ALA A 185 16.42 -12.36 -2.89
CA ALA A 185 16.93 -12.13 -1.54
C ALA A 185 17.35 -10.67 -1.32
N LYS A 186 18.11 -10.10 -2.26
CA LYS A 186 18.49 -8.68 -2.27
C LYS A 186 17.26 -7.76 -2.25
N GLU A 187 16.26 -8.03 -3.07
CA GLU A 187 15.05 -7.22 -3.14
C GLU A 187 14.24 -7.29 -1.83
N PHE A 188 14.21 -8.46 -1.19
CA PHE A 188 13.56 -8.59 0.12
C PHE A 188 14.28 -7.78 1.22
N VAL A 189 15.61 -7.77 1.26
CA VAL A 189 16.38 -6.90 2.18
C VAL A 189 16.04 -5.44 1.94
N LYS A 190 16.07 -4.98 0.69
CA LYS A 190 15.73 -3.59 0.33
C LYS A 190 14.28 -3.24 0.68
N PHE A 191 13.34 -4.16 0.48
CA PHE A 191 11.95 -3.98 0.86
C PHE A 191 11.78 -3.82 2.38
N ASN A 192 12.47 -4.64 3.19
CA ASN A 192 12.49 -4.49 4.65
C ASN A 192 12.94 -3.08 5.06
N GLU A 193 14.03 -2.59 4.48
CA GLU A 193 14.56 -1.25 4.77
C GLU A 193 13.59 -0.15 4.36
N ARG A 194 12.94 -0.26 3.20
CA ARG A 194 11.89 0.69 2.78
C ARG A 194 10.73 0.75 3.76
N CYS A 195 10.28 -0.40 4.25
CA CYS A 195 9.18 -0.47 5.23
C CYS A 195 9.58 0.10 6.58
N PHE A 196 10.73 -0.32 7.11
CA PHE A 196 11.20 0.14 8.41
C PHE A 196 11.49 1.63 8.42
N THR A 197 12.25 2.13 7.45
CA THR A 197 12.68 3.53 7.38
C THR A 197 11.50 4.50 7.37
N ARG A 198 10.40 4.17 6.68
CA ARG A 198 9.20 5.02 6.62
C ARG A 198 8.09 4.63 7.60
N LEU A 199 8.34 3.65 8.47
CA LEU A 199 7.38 3.12 9.43
C LEU A 199 6.07 2.64 8.78
N LEU A 200 6.18 1.84 7.71
CA LEU A 200 5.06 1.13 7.11
C LEU A 200 4.91 -0.24 7.78
N GLY A 201 3.83 -0.44 8.53
CA GLY A 201 3.61 -1.64 9.33
C GLY A 201 2.79 -2.73 8.65
N ASP A 202 2.75 -3.90 9.30
CA ASP A 202 1.93 -5.07 8.94
C ASP A 202 2.20 -5.64 7.55
N MET A 203 3.45 -5.58 7.09
CA MET A 203 3.87 -6.14 5.79
C MET A 203 4.02 -7.67 5.87
N ARG A 204 2.89 -8.36 6.05
CA ARG A 204 2.75 -9.81 5.90
C ARG A 204 2.76 -10.19 4.43
N ALA A 205 3.07 -11.43 4.10
CA ALA A 205 3.20 -11.90 2.72
C ALA A 205 2.01 -11.58 1.81
N TYR A 206 0.80 -11.48 2.33
CA TYR A 206 -0.39 -11.10 1.56
C TYR A 206 -0.61 -9.59 1.42
N ASN A 207 0.20 -8.73 2.08
CA ASN A 207 0.14 -7.27 2.01
C ASN A 207 1.17 -6.65 1.05
N PHE A 208 1.87 -7.47 0.30
CA PHE A 208 2.75 -7.05 -0.78
C PHE A 208 2.77 -8.07 -1.92
N VAL A 209 3.14 -7.63 -3.09
CA VAL A 209 3.19 -8.46 -4.31
C VAL A 209 4.61 -8.60 -4.81
N VAL A 210 4.85 -9.70 -5.52
CA VAL A 210 6.07 -9.94 -6.29
C VAL A 210 5.75 -9.67 -7.75
N GLU A 211 6.34 -8.61 -8.28
CA GLU A 211 6.34 -8.30 -9.71
C GLU A 211 7.52 -9.03 -10.36
N ILE A 212 7.23 -9.76 -11.42
CA ILE A 212 8.21 -10.56 -12.17
C ILE A 212 8.34 -9.96 -13.56
N THR A 213 9.53 -9.49 -13.90
CA THR A 213 9.83 -8.98 -15.23
C THR A 213 10.88 -9.87 -15.87
N GLN A 214 10.56 -10.42 -17.04
CA GLN A 214 11.51 -11.17 -17.82
C GLN A 214 12.30 -10.20 -18.70
N ASP A 215 13.60 -10.17 -18.50
CA ASP A 215 14.55 -9.48 -19.33
C ASP A 215 15.32 -10.55 -20.14
N PHE A 216 15.82 -10.23 -21.32
CA PHE A 216 16.37 -11.17 -22.33
C PHE A 216 16.93 -12.50 -21.78
N ASP A 217 17.86 -12.44 -20.83
CA ASP A 217 18.52 -13.62 -20.27
C ASP A 217 18.32 -13.78 -18.75
N THR A 218 17.52 -12.91 -18.12
CA THR A 218 17.38 -12.91 -16.65
C THR A 218 15.99 -12.54 -16.20
N VAL A 219 15.58 -13.13 -15.06
CA VAL A 219 14.35 -12.75 -14.38
C VAL A 219 14.68 -11.70 -13.33
N GLN A 220 13.90 -10.62 -13.30
CA GLN A 220 13.98 -9.58 -12.30
C GLN A 220 12.75 -9.64 -11.40
N TYR A 221 12.98 -9.42 -10.11
CA TYR A 221 11.94 -9.39 -9.08
C TYR A 221 11.87 -8.03 -8.43
N ARG A 222 10.66 -7.53 -8.21
CA ARG A 222 10.39 -6.36 -7.38
C ARG A 222 9.35 -6.73 -6.34
N ILE A 223 9.53 -6.24 -5.14
CA ILE A 223 8.55 -6.38 -4.06
C ILE A 223 7.91 -5.03 -3.81
N ARG A 224 6.57 -4.97 -3.97
CA ARG A 224 5.78 -3.76 -3.84
C ARG A 224 4.69 -3.92 -2.78
N ALA A 225 4.62 -2.99 -1.83
CA ALA A 225 3.54 -2.95 -0.85
C ALA A 225 2.20 -2.62 -1.53
N ILE A 226 1.12 -3.28 -1.11
CA ILE A 226 -0.24 -3.03 -1.59
C ILE A 226 -1.20 -2.59 -0.48
N ASP A 227 -0.77 -2.70 0.77
CA ASP A 227 -1.52 -2.21 1.92
C ASP A 227 -0.75 -1.12 2.67
N PHE A 228 -1.36 0.06 2.79
CA PHE A 228 -0.79 1.23 3.44
C PHE A 228 -1.55 1.64 4.71
N ASP A 229 -2.52 0.82 5.15
CA ASP A 229 -3.40 1.16 6.27
C ASP A 229 -2.67 1.30 7.60
N GLN A 230 -1.57 0.58 7.78
CA GLN A 230 -0.77 0.57 9.02
C GLN A 230 0.41 1.56 9.00
N GLN A 231 0.35 2.59 8.17
CA GLN A 231 1.38 3.63 8.15
C GLN A 231 1.44 4.37 9.49
N SER A 232 2.60 4.28 10.17
CA SER A 232 2.89 4.98 11.44
C SER A 232 1.79 4.83 12.50
N TYR A 233 1.17 3.65 12.59
CA TYR A 233 0.07 3.42 13.52
C TYR A 233 0.52 2.65 14.76
N GLU A 234 1.28 1.57 14.60
CA GLU A 234 1.63 0.62 15.65
C GLU A 234 2.69 1.15 16.62
N GLY A 235 2.65 0.64 17.86
CA GLY A 235 3.63 1.01 18.89
C GLY A 235 4.89 0.15 18.88
N ARG A 236 4.82 -1.10 18.41
CA ARG A 236 5.95 -2.02 18.40
C ARG A 236 6.78 -1.88 17.14
N LYS A 237 8.09 -1.67 17.31
CA LYS A 237 9.06 -1.58 16.21
C LYS A 237 9.02 -2.80 15.28
N SER A 238 8.85 -4.00 15.83
CA SER A 238 8.82 -5.24 15.05
C SER A 238 7.72 -5.30 13.98
N ILE A 239 6.63 -4.55 14.14
CA ILE A 239 5.54 -4.51 13.15
C ILE A 239 5.96 -3.79 11.86
N TYR A 240 6.98 -2.93 11.91
CA TYR A 240 7.55 -2.22 10.76
C TYR A 240 8.67 -2.99 10.05
N LEU A 241 8.96 -4.20 10.50
CA LEU A 241 10.02 -5.05 9.99
C LEU A 241 9.40 -6.33 9.40
N PRO A 242 9.19 -6.41 8.07
CA PRO A 242 8.59 -7.57 7.39
C PRO A 242 9.19 -8.92 7.79
N GLN A 243 10.49 -8.94 8.06
CA GLN A 243 11.22 -10.16 8.48
C GLN A 243 10.73 -10.81 9.78
N TYR A 244 9.98 -10.10 10.61
CA TYR A 244 9.47 -10.67 11.87
C TYR A 244 8.08 -11.32 11.76
N PHE A 245 7.46 -11.27 10.60
CA PHE A 245 6.19 -11.95 10.39
C PHE A 245 6.40 -13.41 10.02
N LYS A 246 5.65 -14.31 10.64
CA LYS A 246 5.71 -15.75 10.35
C LYS A 246 5.43 -16.07 8.89
N ASP A 247 4.55 -15.32 8.26
CA ASP A 247 4.18 -15.49 6.86
C ASP A 247 5.38 -15.25 5.90
N ASN A 248 6.41 -14.55 6.38
CA ASN A 248 7.61 -14.18 5.61
C ASN A 248 8.83 -15.07 5.90
N VAL A 249 8.70 -16.12 6.72
CA VAL A 249 9.84 -16.98 7.14
C VAL A 249 10.60 -17.51 5.92
N ALA A 250 9.91 -17.97 4.88
CA ALA A 250 10.56 -18.47 3.67
C ALA A 250 11.44 -17.43 2.97
N LEU A 251 11.08 -16.14 3.05
CA LEU A 251 11.90 -15.04 2.51
C LEU A 251 13.12 -14.74 3.40
N VAL A 252 12.94 -14.86 4.70
CA VAL A 252 14.04 -14.70 5.68
C VAL A 252 15.06 -15.82 5.49
N ASP A 253 14.59 -17.06 5.40
CA ASP A 253 15.43 -18.23 5.16
C ASP A 253 16.22 -18.09 3.86
N LEU A 254 15.56 -17.66 2.78
CA LEU A 254 16.21 -17.37 1.51
C LEU A 254 17.28 -16.29 1.64
N ALA A 255 16.97 -15.18 2.30
CA ALA A 255 17.93 -14.09 2.49
C ALA A 255 19.16 -14.54 3.30
N THR A 256 18.92 -15.33 4.36
CA THR A 256 20.00 -15.89 5.21
C THR A 256 20.86 -16.90 4.46
N GLU A 257 20.26 -17.71 3.58
CA GLU A 257 20.99 -18.68 2.76
C GLU A 257 21.84 -18.00 1.68
N MET A 258 21.32 -16.95 1.05
CA MET A 258 21.93 -16.33 -0.14
C MET A 258 22.88 -15.18 0.16
N LEU A 259 22.78 -14.55 1.34
CA LEU A 259 23.50 -13.34 1.66
C LEU A 259 24.30 -13.50 2.97
N SER A 260 25.59 -13.14 2.93
CA SER A 260 26.33 -12.89 4.17
C SER A 260 25.84 -11.60 4.83
N LEU A 261 26.14 -11.44 6.13
CA LEU A 261 25.78 -10.22 6.88
C LEU A 261 26.35 -8.95 6.22
N ASP A 262 27.61 -8.96 5.81
CA ASP A 262 28.27 -7.82 5.17
C ASP A 262 27.58 -7.43 3.85
N VAL A 263 27.15 -8.42 3.06
CA VAL A 263 26.44 -8.19 1.80
C VAL A 263 25.04 -7.66 2.07
N ALA A 264 24.32 -8.18 3.06
CA ALA A 264 23.02 -7.67 3.46
C ALA A 264 23.11 -6.21 3.96
N GLU A 265 24.13 -5.89 4.77
CA GLU A 265 24.41 -4.51 5.21
C GLU A 265 24.76 -3.58 4.05
N GLN A 266 25.49 -4.07 3.04
CA GLN A 266 25.75 -3.30 1.82
C GLN A 266 24.45 -2.94 1.11
N TYR A 267 23.52 -3.90 0.93
CA TYR A 267 22.24 -3.64 0.28
C TYR A 267 21.35 -2.70 1.10
N THR A 268 21.41 -2.77 2.42
CA THR A 268 20.77 -1.81 3.32
C THR A 268 21.31 -0.39 3.07
N ARG A 269 22.63 -0.20 3.03
CA ARG A 269 23.24 1.10 2.73
C ARG A 269 22.88 1.61 1.33
N GLU A 270 22.92 0.75 0.32
CA GLU A 270 22.48 1.11 -1.04
C GLU A 270 21.03 1.62 -1.08
N GLU A 271 20.12 0.97 -0.34
CA GLU A 271 18.73 1.41 -0.30
C GLU A 271 18.56 2.71 0.46
N HIS A 272 19.26 2.90 1.58
CA HIS A 272 19.27 4.18 2.31
C HIS A 272 19.78 5.32 1.44
N ASP A 273 20.85 5.11 0.66
CA ASP A 273 21.36 6.10 -0.29
C ASP A 273 20.35 6.44 -1.39
N ALA A 274 19.67 5.43 -1.91
CA ALA A 274 18.62 5.62 -2.90
C ALA A 274 17.41 6.38 -2.33
N MET A 275 16.98 6.05 -1.10
CA MET A 275 15.92 6.76 -0.38
C MET A 275 16.31 8.21 -0.09
N ARG A 276 17.57 8.48 0.29
CA ARG A 276 18.10 9.82 0.52
C ARG A 276 18.04 10.68 -0.75
N LYS A 277 18.43 10.13 -1.90
CA LYS A 277 18.33 10.81 -3.20
C LYS A 277 16.88 11.15 -3.55
N ARG A 278 15.95 10.19 -3.36
CA ARG A 278 14.52 10.41 -3.61
C ARG A 278 13.94 11.46 -2.65
N TYR A 279 14.29 11.40 -1.37
CA TYR A 279 13.93 12.41 -0.37
C TYR A 279 14.39 13.80 -0.77
N SER A 280 15.65 13.95 -1.18
CA SER A 280 16.22 15.25 -1.61
C SER A 280 15.45 15.83 -2.79
N ALA A 281 15.06 15.01 -3.76
CA ALA A 281 14.25 15.42 -4.90
C ALA A 281 12.81 15.81 -4.50
N ASN A 282 12.28 15.23 -3.42
CA ASN A 282 10.90 15.42 -2.97
C ASN A 282 10.79 16.22 -1.65
N HIS A 283 11.84 16.91 -1.22
CA HIS A 283 11.91 17.54 0.11
C HIS A 283 10.78 18.56 0.37
N VAL A 284 10.29 19.27 -0.65
CA VAL A 284 9.16 20.21 -0.54
C VAL A 284 7.86 19.45 -0.23
N ARG A 285 7.63 18.32 -0.93
CA ARG A 285 6.47 17.46 -0.72
C ARG A 285 6.50 16.84 0.68
N PHE A 286 7.66 16.33 1.08
CA PHE A 286 7.85 15.76 2.42
C PHE A 286 7.58 16.77 3.53
N ARG A 287 8.18 17.97 3.48
CA ARG A 287 7.94 19.03 4.48
C ARG A 287 6.46 19.41 4.57
N SER A 288 5.81 19.54 3.42
CA SER A 288 4.37 19.81 3.38
C SER A 288 3.60 18.67 4.05
N LEU A 289 3.89 17.39 3.73
CA LEU A 289 3.23 16.21 4.29
C LEU A 289 3.37 16.15 5.81
N ILE A 290 4.59 16.23 6.32
CA ILE A 290 4.89 16.14 7.76
C ILE A 290 4.21 17.28 8.53
N SER A 291 4.20 18.50 7.98
CA SER A 291 3.49 19.63 8.59
C SER A 291 1.98 19.36 8.76
N ARG A 292 1.38 18.50 7.92
CA ARG A 292 -0.02 18.10 8.04
C ARG A 292 -0.17 16.92 9.00
N MET A 293 0.71 15.93 8.89
CA MET A 293 0.70 14.76 9.76
C MET A 293 0.86 15.10 11.25
N ARG A 294 1.64 16.16 11.57
CA ARG A 294 1.75 16.70 12.96
C ARG A 294 0.42 17.21 13.53
N LYS A 295 -0.53 17.60 12.69
CA LYS A 295 -1.86 18.09 13.08
C LYS A 295 -2.90 16.98 13.19
N ASP A 296 -2.54 15.77 12.76
CA ASP A 296 -3.42 14.62 12.80
C ASP A 296 -3.05 13.65 13.92
N ARG A 297 -4.08 13.08 14.50
CA ARG A 297 -3.92 11.96 15.41
C ARG A 297 -4.23 10.67 14.62
N ILE A 298 -3.20 10.01 14.12
CA ILE A 298 -3.30 8.77 13.32
C ILE A 298 -2.91 7.51 14.10
N SER A 299 -2.74 7.64 15.41
CA SER A 299 -2.40 6.53 16.30
C SER A 299 -2.90 6.77 17.71
N THR A 300 -2.85 5.75 18.54
CA THR A 300 -3.18 5.85 19.95
C THR A 300 -2.03 6.48 20.76
N ARG A 301 -2.33 7.06 21.91
CA ARG A 301 -1.28 7.57 22.80
C ARG A 301 -0.35 6.47 23.29
N GLU A 302 -0.88 5.29 23.56
CA GLU A 302 -0.12 4.12 24.00
C GLU A 302 0.88 3.67 22.93
N ASN A 303 0.48 3.63 21.66
CA ASN A 303 1.35 3.31 20.55
C ASN A 303 2.49 4.33 20.39
N VAL A 304 2.18 5.64 20.53
CA VAL A 304 3.19 6.70 20.50
C VAL A 304 4.21 6.50 21.62
N GLU A 305 3.75 6.26 22.87
CA GLU A 305 4.64 6.04 24.01
C GLU A 305 5.50 4.78 23.86
N THR A 306 4.94 3.73 23.28
CA THR A 306 5.67 2.48 23.07
C THR A 306 6.70 2.62 21.94
N LEU A 307 6.33 3.21 20.80
CA LEU A 307 7.22 3.33 19.65
C LEU A 307 8.41 4.23 19.93
N LYS A 308 8.20 5.39 20.57
CA LYS A 308 9.32 6.28 20.91
C LYS A 308 10.33 5.62 21.86
N ARG A 309 9.87 4.77 22.79
CA ARG A 309 10.73 4.01 23.69
C ARG A 309 11.54 2.94 22.95
N GLU A 310 10.87 2.19 22.05
CA GLU A 310 11.54 1.14 21.28
C GLU A 310 12.54 1.71 20.28
N LEU A 311 12.18 2.78 19.56
CA LEU A 311 13.10 3.45 18.63
C LEU A 311 14.23 4.20 19.36
N GLY A 312 13.94 4.81 20.51
CA GLY A 312 14.98 5.43 21.35
C GLY A 312 16.04 4.41 21.79
N LYS A 313 15.63 3.20 22.19
CA LYS A 313 16.55 2.09 22.48
C LYS A 313 17.30 1.63 21.23
N HIS A 314 16.61 1.47 20.12
CA HIS A 314 17.20 1.02 18.85
C HIS A 314 18.30 1.96 18.35
N HIS A 315 18.03 3.27 18.36
CA HIS A 315 18.99 4.30 17.93
C HIS A 315 19.96 4.75 19.01
N LYS A 316 19.79 4.27 20.25
CA LYS A 316 20.55 4.73 21.43
C LYS A 316 20.44 6.25 21.62
N ASP A 317 19.26 6.82 21.33
CA ASP A 317 19.00 8.25 21.39
C ASP A 317 17.84 8.55 22.35
N PRO A 318 18.11 9.09 23.56
CA PRO A 318 17.07 9.39 24.53
C PRO A 318 16.15 10.54 24.11
N SER A 319 16.51 11.33 23.10
CA SER A 319 15.68 12.45 22.63
C SER A 319 14.34 11.99 22.03
N PHE A 320 14.21 10.72 21.62
CA PHE A 320 12.91 10.14 21.24
C PHE A 320 11.86 10.29 22.35
N MET A 321 12.27 10.28 23.63
CA MET A 321 11.35 10.39 24.76
C MET A 321 10.63 11.75 24.83
N LEU A 322 11.17 12.78 24.17
CA LEU A 322 10.57 14.12 24.09
C LEU A 322 9.47 14.23 23.03
N LEU A 323 9.35 13.24 22.15
CA LEU A 323 8.41 13.26 21.02
C LEU A 323 7.00 12.91 21.50
N THR A 324 5.99 13.55 20.92
CA THR A 324 4.60 13.45 21.38
C THR A 324 3.61 12.93 20.33
N ASN A 325 4.06 12.76 19.08
CA ASN A 325 3.21 12.31 17.97
C ASN A 325 4.01 11.45 16.97
N MET A 326 3.30 10.69 16.16
CA MET A 326 3.89 9.78 15.18
C MET A 326 4.68 10.50 14.07
N ALA A 327 4.29 11.71 13.71
CA ALA A 327 5.01 12.47 12.67
C ALA A 327 6.42 12.86 13.13
N ASP A 328 6.57 13.31 14.36
CA ASP A 328 7.89 13.67 14.91
C ASP A 328 8.75 12.43 15.15
N ILE A 329 8.14 11.31 15.57
CA ILE A 329 8.84 10.01 15.68
C ILE A 329 9.35 9.58 14.31
N LEU A 330 8.52 9.64 13.25
CA LEU A 330 8.91 9.31 11.90
C LEU A 330 10.07 10.19 11.40
N VAL A 331 10.00 11.50 11.60
CA VAL A 331 11.06 12.43 11.20
C VAL A 331 12.37 12.09 11.89
N LYS A 332 12.34 11.91 13.21
CA LYS A 332 13.53 11.57 14.01
C LYS A 332 14.13 10.22 13.59
N HIS A 333 13.25 9.24 13.32
CA HIS A 333 13.68 7.94 12.82
C HIS A 333 14.35 8.03 11.44
N LEU A 334 13.75 8.79 10.51
CA LEU A 334 14.33 9.05 9.20
C LEU A 334 15.70 9.75 9.28
N GLU A 335 15.88 10.71 10.18
CA GLU A 335 17.18 11.36 10.43
C GLU A 335 18.23 10.32 10.78
N HIS A 336 17.94 9.38 11.67
CA HIS A 336 18.87 8.31 12.04
C HIS A 336 19.14 7.29 10.92
N GLN A 337 18.11 6.93 10.14
CA GLN A 337 18.24 5.94 9.08
C GLN A 337 18.96 6.50 7.85
N LEU A 338 18.70 7.75 7.53
CA LEU A 338 19.23 8.38 6.32
C LEU A 338 20.48 9.26 6.56
N ALA A 339 20.94 9.42 7.80
CA ALA A 339 22.15 10.17 8.12
C ALA A 339 23.45 9.34 7.96
N LYS A 340 23.34 8.02 7.87
CA LYS A 340 24.46 7.06 7.86
C LYS A 340 25.05 6.85 6.48
#